data_1193030177971b2e898c9ffbe446eabb
#
_entry.id   1193030177971b2e898c9ffbe446eabb
#
_cell.length_a   1.000
_cell.length_b   1.000
_cell.length_c   1.000
_cell.angle_alpha   90.00
_cell.angle_beta   90.00
_cell.angle_gamma   90.00
#
_symmetry.space_group_name_H-M   'P 1'
#
loop_
_entity.id
_entity.type
_entity.pdbx_description
1 polymer ?
#
loop_
_entity_poly.entity_id
_entity_poly.type
_entity_poly.pdbx_seq_one_letter_code
_entity_poly.pdbx_strand_id
1 'polypeptide(L)'
;NLINTNNITFNTLKKNLKKFKNFKVHVIGDTIIDSYTRTNLIGGNTKTPTPSVLYQEKNDYVGGAGIVAKHLKNAGAKVYFTTVLGQDELKTLVIDDMKKSKISFNAIIDNTRPTTNKNTIISNGYKLLKVDQVDNHPISEKILKKIKSFIAKQKCDAVIFSDFRHGIFNKTNIPSLISSIKKGVFKVADSQVATRWGNIIDFKEFDLITPNEREARFS
;
A
#
# COMPACT_ATOMS: atom_id res chain seq x y z
N ASN A 1 22.52 15.99 -15.52
CA ASN A 1 21.85 14.69 -15.40
C ASN A 1 22.48 13.91 -14.24
N LEU A 2 21.66 13.59 -13.22
CA LEU A 2 22.07 13.00 -11.93
C LEU A 2 22.90 11.71 -12.11
N ILE A 3 22.62 10.93 -13.12
CA ILE A 3 23.31 9.68 -13.47
C ILE A 3 24.77 9.97 -13.84
N ASN A 4 25.00 10.98 -14.68
CA ASN A 4 26.35 11.36 -15.11
C ASN A 4 27.14 12.03 -14.00
N THR A 5 26.49 12.91 -13.21
CA THR A 5 27.11 13.61 -12.08
C THR A 5 27.60 12.64 -11.00
N ASN A 6 26.88 11.53 -10.78
CA ASN A 6 27.24 10.54 -9.76
C ASN A 6 27.92 9.29 -10.33
N ASN A 7 28.33 9.30 -11.60
CA ASN A 7 28.96 8.15 -12.27
C ASN A 7 28.19 6.84 -12.13
N ILE A 8 26.85 6.92 -12.16
CA ILE A 8 25.99 5.75 -12.02
C ILE A 8 25.98 4.99 -13.35
N THR A 9 26.54 3.79 -13.37
CA THR A 9 26.56 2.92 -14.54
C THR A 9 25.54 1.79 -14.37
N PHE A 10 25.17 1.15 -15.49
CA PHE A 10 24.34 -0.05 -15.47
C PHE A 10 24.96 -1.17 -14.62
N ASN A 11 26.29 -1.32 -14.68
CA ASN A 11 27.02 -2.30 -13.87
C ASN A 11 26.93 -1.97 -12.37
N THR A 12 27.00 -0.70 -11.98
CA THR A 12 26.82 -0.26 -10.58
C THR A 12 25.41 -0.59 -10.10
N LEU A 13 24.37 -0.30 -10.91
CA LEU A 13 22.99 -0.65 -10.57
C LEU A 13 22.81 -2.17 -10.43
N LYS A 14 23.32 -2.96 -11.38
CA LYS A 14 23.26 -4.43 -11.33
C LYS A 14 23.98 -5.01 -10.09
N LYS A 15 25.14 -4.46 -9.75
CA LYS A 15 25.89 -4.84 -8.54
C LYS A 15 25.08 -4.54 -7.26
N ASN A 16 24.44 -3.38 -7.20
CA ASN A 16 23.61 -2.99 -6.06
C ASN A 16 22.35 -3.87 -5.96
N LEU A 17 21.66 -4.14 -7.05
CA LEU A 17 20.49 -5.05 -7.05
C LEU A 17 20.86 -6.45 -6.52
N LYS A 18 22.04 -6.98 -6.84
CA LYS A 18 22.51 -8.26 -6.28
C LYS A 18 22.62 -8.27 -4.75
N LYS A 19 22.86 -7.11 -4.12
CA LYS A 19 22.94 -6.99 -2.65
C LYS A 19 21.57 -7.13 -1.98
N PHE A 20 20.47 -6.88 -2.71
CA PHE A 20 19.11 -6.98 -2.16
C PHE A 20 18.78 -8.35 -1.57
N LYS A 21 19.39 -9.44 -2.06
CA LYS A 21 19.21 -10.80 -1.52
C LYS A 21 19.48 -10.91 -0.02
N ASN A 22 20.31 -10.04 0.52
CA ASN A 22 20.69 -10.04 1.93
C ASN A 22 19.81 -9.13 2.78
N PHE A 23 19.05 -8.22 2.15
CA PHE A 23 18.22 -7.27 2.88
C PHE A 23 16.92 -7.91 3.36
N LYS A 24 16.61 -7.63 4.62
CA LYS A 24 15.34 -7.97 5.26
C LYS A 24 14.55 -6.70 5.43
N VAL A 25 13.37 -6.65 4.82
CA VAL A 25 12.52 -5.46 4.84
C VAL A 25 11.18 -5.80 5.46
N HIS A 26 10.71 -4.99 6.39
CA HIS A 26 9.36 -5.09 6.93
C HIS A 26 8.50 -3.97 6.36
N VAL A 27 7.56 -4.32 5.52
CA VAL A 27 6.56 -3.40 4.98
C VAL A 27 5.33 -3.42 5.88
N ILE A 28 4.90 -2.26 6.33
CA ILE A 28 3.65 -2.07 7.07
C ILE A 28 2.81 -1.07 6.28
N GLY A 29 1.53 -1.35 6.05
CA GLY A 29 0.72 -0.38 5.35
C GLY A 29 -0.65 -0.86 4.89
N ASP A 30 -1.35 0.07 4.23
CA ASP A 30 -2.70 -0.11 3.75
C ASP A 30 -2.69 -0.95 2.46
N THR A 31 -3.31 -2.12 2.51
CA THR A 31 -3.57 -2.92 1.31
C THR A 31 -4.81 -2.39 0.60
N ILE A 32 -4.71 -2.26 -0.71
CA ILE A 32 -5.80 -1.85 -1.58
C ILE A 32 -6.04 -2.97 -2.59
N ILE A 33 -7.28 -3.29 -2.84
CA ILE A 33 -7.66 -4.10 -3.99
C ILE A 33 -8.07 -3.15 -5.11
N ASP A 34 -7.28 -3.13 -6.17
CA ASP A 34 -7.63 -2.41 -7.40
C ASP A 34 -8.44 -3.33 -8.29
N SER A 35 -9.73 -3.04 -8.41
CA SER A 35 -10.67 -3.77 -9.26
C SER A 35 -10.92 -3.03 -10.55
N TYR A 36 -10.99 -3.78 -11.64
CA TYR A 36 -11.34 -3.27 -12.96
C TYR A 36 -12.53 -4.05 -13.49
N THR A 37 -13.70 -3.42 -13.49
CA THR A 37 -14.92 -3.98 -14.07
C THR A 37 -15.06 -3.51 -15.52
N ARG A 38 -14.87 -4.44 -16.45
CA ARG A 38 -15.05 -4.18 -17.88
C ARG A 38 -16.49 -4.35 -18.27
N THR A 39 -16.97 -3.43 -19.09
CA THR A 39 -18.36 -3.37 -19.54
C THR A 39 -18.44 -2.90 -20.98
N ASN A 40 -19.58 -3.12 -21.62
CA ASN A 40 -19.94 -2.51 -22.91
C ASN A 40 -21.11 -1.56 -22.70
N LEU A 41 -21.03 -0.37 -23.27
CA LEU A 41 -22.14 0.58 -23.25
C LEU A 41 -23.26 0.06 -24.17
N ILE A 42 -24.47 -0.09 -23.63
CA ILE A 42 -25.66 -0.56 -24.38
C ILE A 42 -26.68 0.53 -24.63
N GLY A 43 -26.35 1.76 -24.27
CA GLY A 43 -27.18 2.96 -24.52
C GLY A 43 -27.44 3.76 -23.25
N GLY A 44 -28.02 4.95 -23.46
CA GLY A 44 -28.60 5.76 -22.39
C GLY A 44 -30.08 5.44 -22.26
N ASN A 45 -30.62 5.49 -21.06
CA ASN A 45 -32.03 5.29 -20.84
C ASN A 45 -32.77 6.59 -21.14
N THR A 46 -33.78 6.57 -22.00
CA THR A 46 -34.59 7.75 -22.34
C THR A 46 -35.42 8.29 -21.17
N LYS A 47 -35.64 7.45 -20.14
CA LYS A 47 -36.39 7.82 -18.93
C LYS A 47 -35.54 8.47 -17.84
N THR A 48 -34.26 8.18 -17.80
CA THR A 48 -33.30 8.75 -16.83
C THR A 48 -31.95 8.95 -17.53
N PRO A 49 -31.21 10.04 -17.23
CA PRO A 49 -29.90 10.31 -17.84
C PRO A 49 -28.82 9.41 -17.24
N THR A 50 -29.07 8.10 -17.20
CA THR A 50 -28.17 7.12 -16.59
C THR A 50 -27.61 6.18 -17.67
N PRO A 51 -26.28 6.09 -17.83
CA PRO A 51 -25.68 5.14 -18.75
C PRO A 51 -26.00 3.70 -18.32
N SER A 52 -26.42 2.88 -19.29
CA SER A 52 -26.58 1.44 -19.09
C SER A 52 -25.42 0.69 -19.70
N VAL A 53 -24.85 -0.22 -18.94
CA VAL A 53 -23.69 -1.01 -19.35
C VAL A 53 -23.94 -2.49 -19.14
N LEU A 54 -23.41 -3.30 -20.06
CA LEU A 54 -23.43 -4.75 -19.96
C LEU A 54 -22.10 -5.22 -19.35
N TYR A 55 -22.17 -5.92 -18.21
CA TYR A 55 -21.04 -6.52 -17.54
C TYR A 55 -20.32 -7.54 -18.45
N GLN A 56 -19.00 -7.51 -18.48
CA GLN A 56 -18.18 -8.48 -19.18
C GLN A 56 -17.34 -9.32 -18.21
N GLU A 57 -16.46 -8.66 -17.48
CA GLU A 57 -15.56 -9.30 -16.54
C GLU A 57 -15.15 -8.34 -15.42
N LYS A 58 -14.66 -8.89 -14.32
CA LYS A 58 -14.01 -8.14 -13.24
C LYS A 58 -12.66 -8.78 -12.90
N ASN A 59 -11.62 -7.97 -12.89
CA ASN A 59 -10.28 -8.38 -12.50
C ASN A 59 -9.84 -7.62 -11.25
N ASP A 60 -9.39 -8.35 -10.24
CA ASP A 60 -8.96 -7.82 -8.95
C ASP A 60 -7.45 -8.00 -8.78
N TYR A 61 -6.76 -6.93 -8.36
CA TYR A 61 -5.31 -6.91 -8.16
C TYR A 61 -4.95 -6.39 -6.78
N VAL A 62 -3.97 -7.01 -6.14
CA VAL A 62 -3.46 -6.53 -4.85
C VAL A 62 -2.51 -5.36 -5.11
N GLY A 63 -2.91 -4.18 -4.66
CA GLY A 63 -2.20 -2.91 -4.72
C GLY A 63 -1.82 -2.37 -3.35
N GLY A 64 -1.62 -1.05 -3.25
CA GLY A 64 -1.21 -0.39 -2.01
C GLY A 64 0.09 -0.96 -1.45
N ALA A 65 0.16 -1.13 -0.14
CA ALA A 65 1.33 -1.72 0.52
C ALA A 65 1.64 -3.15 0.07
N GLY A 66 0.64 -3.89 -0.41
CA GLY A 66 0.82 -5.25 -0.93
C GLY A 66 1.70 -5.28 -2.18
N ILE A 67 1.50 -4.35 -3.12
CA ILE A 67 2.35 -4.29 -4.33
C ILE A 67 3.77 -3.81 -3.98
N VAL A 68 3.95 -2.92 -2.99
CA VAL A 68 5.27 -2.51 -2.50
C VAL A 68 6.04 -3.74 -1.97
N ALA A 69 5.39 -4.58 -1.17
CA ALA A 69 5.98 -5.83 -0.67
C ALA A 69 6.39 -6.77 -1.83
N LYS A 70 5.55 -6.90 -2.88
CA LYS A 70 5.84 -7.72 -4.06
C LYS A 70 7.02 -7.18 -4.87
N HIS A 71 7.12 -5.86 -5.07
CA HIS A 71 8.25 -5.25 -5.78
C HIS A 71 9.57 -5.50 -5.05
N LEU A 72 9.62 -5.32 -3.75
CA LEU A 72 10.82 -5.60 -2.94
C LEU A 72 11.20 -7.09 -2.99
N LYS A 73 10.20 -7.98 -2.93
CA LYS A 73 10.42 -9.42 -3.06
C LYS A 73 11.00 -9.78 -4.41
N ASN A 74 10.46 -9.22 -5.49
CA ASN A 74 10.94 -9.45 -6.85
C ASN A 74 12.35 -8.84 -7.09
N ALA A 75 12.67 -7.74 -6.41
CA ALA A 75 14.03 -7.21 -6.38
C ALA A 75 15.03 -8.12 -5.63
N GLY A 76 14.56 -9.12 -4.91
CA GLY A 76 15.36 -10.13 -4.24
C GLY A 76 15.41 -10.02 -2.71
N ALA A 77 14.78 -9.03 -2.09
CA ALA A 77 14.77 -8.86 -0.64
C ALA A 77 13.97 -9.97 0.07
N LYS A 78 14.32 -10.20 1.33
CA LYS A 78 13.50 -11.00 2.25
C LYS A 78 12.46 -10.07 2.86
N VAL A 79 11.19 -10.24 2.48
CA VAL A 79 10.11 -9.32 2.83
C VAL A 79 9.21 -9.93 3.90
N TYR A 80 8.95 -9.14 4.94
CA TYR A 80 7.85 -9.33 5.88
C TYR A 80 6.82 -8.26 5.61
N PHE A 81 5.54 -8.62 5.63
CA PHE A 81 4.48 -7.69 5.34
C PHE A 81 3.42 -7.74 6.44
N THR A 82 3.02 -6.57 6.95
CA THR A 82 1.95 -6.44 7.96
C THR A 82 0.90 -5.47 7.44
N THR A 83 -0.34 -5.89 7.44
CA THR A 83 -1.48 -5.09 6.98
C THR A 83 -2.74 -5.38 7.79
N VAL A 84 -3.74 -4.51 7.66
CA VAL A 84 -5.07 -4.67 8.23
C VAL A 84 -6.05 -4.93 7.09
N LEU A 85 -6.88 -5.95 7.23
CA LEU A 85 -7.89 -6.34 6.25
C LEU A 85 -9.25 -6.49 6.93
N GLY A 86 -10.32 -6.32 6.18
CA GLY A 86 -11.67 -6.64 6.63
C GLY A 86 -11.93 -8.14 6.73
N GLN A 87 -13.09 -8.50 7.27
CA GLN A 87 -13.58 -9.88 7.32
C GLN A 87 -14.52 -10.13 6.12
N ASP A 88 -13.98 -10.13 4.92
CA ASP A 88 -14.68 -10.24 3.64
C ASP A 88 -13.95 -11.18 2.65
N GLU A 89 -14.51 -11.36 1.45
CA GLU A 89 -13.93 -12.23 0.42
C GLU A 89 -12.61 -11.70 -0.12
N LEU A 90 -12.44 -10.37 -0.19
CA LEU A 90 -11.22 -9.74 -0.69
C LEU A 90 -10.02 -10.04 0.19
N LYS A 91 -10.22 -10.28 1.49
CA LYS A 91 -9.19 -10.79 2.39
C LYS A 91 -8.54 -12.07 1.86
N THR A 92 -9.35 -13.00 1.36
CA THR A 92 -8.86 -14.29 0.85
C THR A 92 -7.98 -14.08 -0.37
N LEU A 93 -8.38 -13.19 -1.28
CA LEU A 93 -7.58 -12.80 -2.44
C LEU A 93 -6.20 -12.27 -2.03
N VAL A 94 -6.13 -11.37 -1.03
CA VAL A 94 -4.85 -10.83 -0.52
C VAL A 94 -3.98 -11.95 0.06
N ILE A 95 -4.57 -12.82 0.89
CA ILE A 95 -3.86 -13.92 1.53
C ILE A 95 -3.24 -14.86 0.49
N ASP A 96 -4.01 -15.21 -0.53
CA ASP A 96 -3.56 -16.14 -1.57
C ASP A 96 -2.50 -15.50 -2.48
N ASP A 97 -2.63 -14.22 -2.80
CA ASP A 97 -1.63 -13.48 -3.59
C ASP A 97 -0.28 -13.38 -2.84
N MET A 98 -0.33 -13.10 -1.53
CA MET A 98 0.89 -13.07 -0.71
C MET A 98 1.55 -14.44 -0.59
N LYS A 99 0.77 -15.51 -0.43
CA LYS A 99 1.28 -16.90 -0.42
C LYS A 99 1.92 -17.26 -1.76
N LYS A 100 1.26 -16.99 -2.88
CA LYS A 100 1.79 -17.21 -4.24
C LYS A 100 3.11 -16.46 -4.45
N SER A 101 3.20 -15.24 -3.93
CA SER A 101 4.40 -14.41 -3.99
C SER A 101 5.50 -14.84 -3.00
N LYS A 102 5.26 -15.86 -2.16
CA LYS A 102 6.19 -16.35 -1.12
C LYS A 102 6.66 -15.23 -0.20
N ILE A 103 5.74 -14.36 0.21
CA ILE A 103 5.99 -13.27 1.16
C ILE A 103 5.51 -13.73 2.54
N SER A 104 6.36 -13.58 3.56
CA SER A 104 5.94 -13.77 4.95
C SER A 104 5.07 -12.61 5.38
N PHE A 105 3.82 -12.85 5.78
CA PHE A 105 2.90 -11.76 6.08
C PHE A 105 2.03 -12.01 7.32
N ASN A 106 1.59 -10.90 7.91
CA ASN A 106 0.67 -10.85 9.03
C ASN A 106 -0.56 -10.04 8.60
N ALA A 107 -1.65 -10.72 8.27
CA ALA A 107 -2.95 -10.09 8.06
C ALA A 107 -3.66 -9.94 9.43
N ILE A 108 -3.86 -8.73 9.88
CA ILE A 108 -4.65 -8.42 11.07
C ILE A 108 -6.08 -8.18 10.60
N ILE A 109 -7.01 -9.00 11.07
CA ILE A 109 -8.41 -8.87 10.67
C ILE A 109 -9.12 -7.88 11.60
N ASP A 110 -9.78 -6.91 10.98
CA ASP A 110 -10.65 -5.93 11.62
C ASP A 110 -12.08 -6.10 11.11
N ASN A 111 -12.96 -6.61 11.97
CA ASN A 111 -14.35 -6.87 11.62
C ASN A 111 -15.20 -5.59 11.50
N THR A 112 -14.63 -4.44 11.85
CA THR A 112 -15.35 -3.16 11.84
C THR A 112 -15.21 -2.38 10.54
N ARG A 113 -14.35 -2.86 9.62
CA ARG A 113 -14.08 -2.22 8.34
C ARG A 113 -14.03 -3.22 7.20
N PRO A 114 -14.30 -2.80 5.95
CA PRO A 114 -14.05 -3.62 4.77
C PRO A 114 -12.55 -3.67 4.44
N THR A 115 -12.13 -4.70 3.72
CA THR A 115 -10.89 -4.64 2.94
C THR A 115 -11.03 -3.54 1.89
N THR A 116 -10.11 -2.59 1.85
CA THR A 116 -10.19 -1.46 0.92
C THR A 116 -10.25 -1.95 -0.52
N ASN A 117 -11.30 -1.54 -1.24
CA ASN A 117 -11.48 -1.84 -2.66
C ASN A 117 -11.71 -0.56 -3.46
N LYS A 118 -11.01 -0.41 -4.56
CA LYS A 118 -11.15 0.68 -5.52
C LYS A 118 -11.52 0.10 -6.87
N ASN A 119 -12.82 0.10 -7.19
CA ASN A 119 -13.32 -0.49 -8.42
C ASN A 119 -13.51 0.57 -9.52
N THR A 120 -12.76 0.43 -10.60
CA THR A 120 -12.90 1.27 -11.79
C THR A 120 -13.80 0.57 -12.82
N ILE A 121 -14.93 1.18 -13.14
CA ILE A 121 -15.83 0.73 -14.20
C ILE A 121 -15.33 1.29 -15.54
N ILE A 122 -15.05 0.40 -16.48
CA ILE A 122 -14.49 0.72 -17.80
C ILE A 122 -15.45 0.25 -18.88
N SER A 123 -15.76 1.11 -19.84
CA SER A 123 -16.52 0.73 -21.04
C SER A 123 -15.80 1.21 -22.29
N ASN A 124 -15.59 0.32 -23.27
CA ASN A 124 -14.92 0.62 -24.52
C ASN A 124 -13.59 1.36 -24.35
N GLY A 125 -12.82 1.03 -23.30
CA GLY A 125 -11.54 1.67 -22.97
C GLY A 125 -11.64 2.97 -22.16
N TYR A 126 -12.83 3.53 -21.95
CA TYR A 126 -13.05 4.73 -21.14
C TYR A 126 -13.39 4.38 -19.70
N LYS A 127 -12.79 5.10 -18.74
CA LYS A 127 -13.17 5.01 -17.33
C LYS A 127 -14.46 5.80 -17.11
N LEU A 128 -15.55 5.10 -16.83
CA LEU A 128 -16.86 5.73 -16.61
C LEU A 128 -17.04 6.21 -15.18
N LEU A 129 -16.65 5.38 -14.22
CA LEU A 129 -16.92 5.60 -12.80
C LEU A 129 -15.88 4.88 -11.97
N LYS A 130 -15.59 5.41 -10.79
CA LYS A 130 -14.82 4.75 -9.76
C LYS A 130 -15.68 4.58 -8.52
N VAL A 131 -15.80 3.34 -8.04
CA VAL A 131 -16.54 2.99 -6.82
C VAL A 131 -15.54 2.54 -5.78
N ASP A 132 -15.36 3.35 -4.74
CA ASP A 132 -14.42 3.09 -3.67
C ASP A 132 -15.16 2.60 -2.42
N GLN A 133 -14.78 1.41 -1.93
CA GLN A 133 -15.20 0.88 -0.64
C GLN A 133 -14.03 1.02 0.33
N VAL A 134 -14.08 2.07 1.15
CA VAL A 134 -12.96 2.50 2.00
C VAL A 134 -13.48 2.92 3.37
N ASP A 135 -12.78 2.52 4.42
CA ASP A 135 -12.92 3.08 5.75
C ASP A 135 -11.61 3.72 6.19
N ASN A 136 -11.64 5.04 6.42
CA ASN A 136 -10.48 5.84 6.80
C ASN A 136 -10.39 6.11 8.32
N HIS A 137 -11.29 5.55 9.12
CA HIS A 137 -11.22 5.71 10.57
C HIS A 137 -9.94 5.09 11.14
N PRO A 138 -9.35 5.68 12.16
CA PRO A 138 -8.18 5.11 12.82
C PRO A 138 -8.43 3.66 13.28
N ILE A 139 -7.41 2.82 13.16
CA ILE A 139 -7.44 1.47 13.72
C ILE A 139 -7.59 1.50 15.23
N SER A 140 -8.22 0.45 15.79
CA SER A 140 -8.37 0.33 17.25
C SER A 140 -7.03 0.14 17.96
N GLU A 141 -6.97 0.51 19.24
CA GLU A 141 -5.79 0.29 20.10
C GLU A 141 -5.36 -1.19 20.14
N LYS A 142 -6.30 -2.12 20.06
CA LYS A 142 -6.02 -3.56 20.01
C LYS A 142 -5.24 -3.93 18.74
N ILE A 143 -5.60 -3.36 17.60
CA ILE A 143 -4.91 -3.57 16.32
C ILE A 143 -3.55 -2.89 16.34
N LEU A 144 -3.49 -1.64 16.83
CA LEU A 144 -2.24 -0.90 16.98
C LEU A 144 -1.22 -1.69 17.82
N LYS A 145 -1.62 -2.24 18.96
CA LYS A 145 -0.77 -3.09 19.81
C LYS A 145 -0.24 -4.32 19.07
N LYS A 146 -1.07 -4.96 18.21
CA LYS A 146 -0.63 -6.09 17.38
C LYS A 146 0.44 -5.66 16.38
N ILE A 147 0.23 -4.55 15.66
CA ILE A 147 1.21 -4.02 14.69
C ILE A 147 2.53 -3.72 15.41
N LYS A 148 2.51 -3.02 16.54
CA LYS A 148 3.70 -2.73 17.36
C LYS A 148 4.45 -4.01 17.76
N SER A 149 3.72 -5.04 18.17
CA SER A 149 4.31 -6.34 18.52
C SER A 149 5.01 -6.98 17.33
N PHE A 150 4.45 -6.92 16.11
CA PHE A 150 5.09 -7.44 14.91
C PHE A 150 6.34 -6.63 14.54
N ILE A 151 6.28 -5.29 14.63
CA ILE A 151 7.45 -4.43 14.40
C ILE A 151 8.58 -4.78 15.37
N ALA A 152 8.30 -4.86 16.66
CA ALA A 152 9.29 -5.13 17.69
C ALA A 152 9.94 -6.53 17.58
N LYS A 153 9.16 -7.54 17.19
CA LYS A 153 9.66 -8.92 17.04
C LYS A 153 10.50 -9.11 15.79
N GLN A 154 10.25 -8.34 14.73
CA GLN A 154 10.86 -8.57 13.44
C GLN A 154 12.30 -8.07 13.41
N LYS A 155 13.23 -8.94 12.99
CA LYS A 155 14.61 -8.56 12.70
C LYS A 155 14.71 -8.18 11.23
N CYS A 156 14.83 -6.89 10.94
CA CYS A 156 14.93 -6.35 9.59
C CYS A 156 15.98 -5.24 9.52
N ASP A 157 16.46 -4.97 8.31
CA ASP A 157 17.43 -3.91 8.02
C ASP A 157 16.71 -2.59 7.71
N ALA A 158 15.48 -2.69 7.19
CA ALA A 158 14.63 -1.54 6.91
C ALA A 158 13.16 -1.81 7.26
N VAL A 159 12.46 -0.75 7.65
CA VAL A 159 11.01 -0.70 7.84
C VAL A 159 10.44 0.32 6.86
N ILE A 160 9.38 -0.06 6.15
CA ILE A 160 8.67 0.82 5.22
C ILE A 160 7.23 0.99 5.71
N PHE A 161 6.83 2.25 5.96
CA PHE A 161 5.44 2.61 6.15
C PHE A 161 4.86 3.05 4.81
N SER A 162 3.90 2.27 4.29
CA SER A 162 3.20 2.57 3.03
C SER A 162 1.77 2.99 3.36
N ASP A 163 1.58 4.30 3.44
CA ASP A 163 0.39 4.95 3.97
C ASP A 163 -0.49 5.51 2.84
N PHE A 164 -1.67 4.93 2.69
CA PHE A 164 -2.71 5.40 1.78
C PHE A 164 -3.85 6.12 2.51
N ARG A 165 -3.62 6.47 3.77
CA ARG A 165 -4.60 7.16 4.63
C ARG A 165 -5.89 6.35 4.88
N HIS A 166 -5.77 5.03 4.92
CA HIS A 166 -6.90 4.14 5.23
C HIS A 166 -6.90 3.67 6.69
N GLY A 167 -6.36 4.49 7.60
CA GLY A 167 -6.52 4.37 9.03
C GLY A 167 -5.43 3.63 9.79
N ILE A 168 -4.45 2.99 9.12
CA ILE A 168 -3.31 2.35 9.81
C ILE A 168 -2.42 3.43 10.45
N PHE A 169 -2.16 4.52 9.73
CA PHE A 169 -1.30 5.60 10.20
C PHE A 169 -2.07 6.89 10.43
N ASN A 170 -1.71 7.60 11.48
CA ASN A 170 -2.18 8.95 11.78
C ASN A 170 -1.18 9.67 12.68
N LYS A 171 -1.32 10.98 12.81
CA LYS A 171 -0.44 11.84 13.61
C LYS A 171 -0.22 11.34 15.05
N THR A 172 -1.24 10.74 15.65
CA THR A 172 -1.19 10.27 17.04
C THR A 172 -0.48 8.93 17.21
N ASN A 173 -0.61 8.00 16.25
CA ASN A 173 -0.06 6.66 16.40
C ASN A 173 1.32 6.47 15.76
N ILE A 174 1.71 7.28 14.77
CA ILE A 174 3.02 7.21 14.11
C ILE A 174 4.18 7.25 15.12
N PRO A 175 4.25 8.16 16.10
CA PRO A 175 5.33 8.16 17.08
C PRO A 175 5.44 6.85 17.87
N SER A 176 4.30 6.25 18.23
CA SER A 176 4.28 5.00 18.97
C SER A 176 4.67 3.79 18.11
N LEU A 177 4.41 3.84 16.82
CA LEU A 177 4.87 2.83 15.86
C LEU A 177 6.39 2.93 15.64
N ILE A 178 6.90 4.15 15.47
CA ILE A 178 8.34 4.43 15.33
C ILE A 178 9.11 3.93 16.57
N SER A 179 8.61 4.19 17.78
CA SER A 179 9.24 3.73 19.03
C SER A 179 9.34 2.20 19.15
N SER A 180 8.57 1.46 18.35
CA SER A 180 8.61 -0.01 18.29
C SER A 180 9.66 -0.53 17.31
N ILE A 181 10.24 0.33 16.48
CA ILE A 181 11.32 -0.02 15.54
C ILE A 181 12.64 -0.06 16.29
N LYS A 182 13.42 -1.11 16.07
CA LYS A 182 14.73 -1.26 16.73
C LYS A 182 15.69 -0.18 16.28
N LYS A 183 16.56 0.24 17.19
CA LYS A 183 17.64 1.20 16.88
C LYS A 183 18.52 0.69 15.74
N GLY A 184 18.88 1.58 14.81
CA GLY A 184 19.72 1.27 13.65
C GLY A 184 18.99 0.67 12.45
N VAL A 185 17.68 0.44 12.53
CA VAL A 185 16.86 0.03 11.38
C VAL A 185 16.53 1.25 10.53
N PHE A 186 16.77 1.16 9.23
CA PHE A 186 16.48 2.24 8.28
C PHE A 186 14.97 2.40 8.08
N LYS A 187 14.46 3.63 8.20
CA LYS A 187 13.03 3.93 8.17
C LYS A 187 12.66 4.66 6.89
N VAL A 188 11.68 4.13 6.17
CA VAL A 188 11.15 4.72 4.93
C VAL A 188 9.66 4.97 5.08
N ALA A 189 9.18 6.14 4.68
CA ALA A 189 7.76 6.42 4.59
C ALA A 189 7.39 6.89 3.18
N ASP A 190 6.37 6.22 2.64
CA ASP A 190 5.65 6.61 1.44
C ASP A 190 4.21 6.89 1.85
N SER A 191 3.78 8.15 1.78
CA SER A 191 2.49 8.56 2.29
C SER A 191 1.75 9.41 1.28
N GLN A 192 0.55 8.97 0.91
CA GLN A 192 -0.37 9.79 0.15
C GLN A 192 -0.93 10.91 1.03
N VAL A 193 -0.46 12.12 0.82
CA VAL A 193 -1.04 13.32 1.42
C VAL A 193 -2.29 13.69 0.63
N ALA A 194 -3.45 13.31 1.14
CA ALA A 194 -4.72 13.81 0.60
C ALA A 194 -5.00 15.21 1.14
N THR A 195 -5.66 16.06 0.35
CA THR A 195 -5.96 17.47 0.62
C THR A 195 -6.64 17.77 1.96
N ARG A 196 -7.07 16.76 2.72
CA ARG A 196 -7.77 16.91 4.01
C ARG A 196 -7.17 16.08 5.14
N TRP A 197 -6.25 15.14 4.86
CA TRP A 197 -5.87 14.14 5.84
C TRP A 197 -4.37 13.88 5.79
N GLY A 198 -3.67 14.34 6.82
CA GLY A 198 -2.28 14.05 7.07
C GLY A 198 -1.30 14.99 6.36
N ASN A 199 -0.08 14.93 6.84
CA ASN A 199 1.03 15.72 6.36
C ASN A 199 2.27 14.83 6.32
N ILE A 200 3.12 14.98 5.30
CA ILE A 200 4.38 14.24 5.22
C ILE A 200 5.30 14.53 6.40
N ILE A 201 5.15 15.67 7.06
CA ILE A 201 5.86 16.05 8.29
C ILE A 201 5.53 15.11 9.47
N ASP A 202 4.42 14.38 9.43
CA ASP A 202 4.12 13.35 10.44
C ASP A 202 5.22 12.27 10.48
N PHE A 203 6.00 12.12 9.38
CA PHE A 203 7.10 11.16 9.22
C PHE A 203 8.50 11.79 9.37
N LYS A 204 8.62 12.92 10.07
CA LYS A 204 9.89 13.66 10.24
C LYS A 204 11.05 12.85 10.85
N GLU A 205 10.75 11.76 11.56
CA GLU A 205 11.76 10.88 12.16
C GLU A 205 12.19 9.74 11.24
N PHE A 206 11.78 9.76 9.98
CA PHE A 206 12.17 8.77 8.98
C PHE A 206 13.47 9.17 8.28
N ASP A 207 14.26 8.17 7.89
CA ASP A 207 15.53 8.36 7.18
C ASP A 207 15.31 8.72 5.71
N LEU A 208 14.17 8.29 5.14
CA LEU A 208 13.75 8.57 3.77
C LEU A 208 12.23 8.73 3.70
N ILE A 209 11.79 9.77 3.01
CA ILE A 209 10.39 9.97 2.60
C ILE A 209 10.32 10.15 1.09
N THR A 210 9.25 9.66 0.44
CA THR A 210 9.12 9.62 -1.02
C THR A 210 7.88 10.35 -1.54
N PRO A 211 7.66 11.63 -1.18
CA PRO A 211 6.51 12.38 -1.65
C PRO A 211 6.62 12.69 -3.14
N ASN A 212 5.50 12.69 -3.86
CA ASN A 212 5.42 13.34 -5.15
C ASN A 212 5.42 14.89 -4.98
N GLU A 213 5.52 15.64 -6.09
CA GLU A 213 5.59 17.09 -6.03
C GLU A 213 4.39 17.73 -5.31
N ARG A 214 3.18 17.21 -5.58
CA ARG A 214 1.95 17.71 -4.95
C ARG A 214 1.93 17.45 -3.46
N GLU A 215 2.33 16.28 -3.04
CA GLU A 215 2.44 15.89 -1.63
C GLU A 215 3.47 16.75 -0.89
N ALA A 216 4.64 16.98 -1.51
CA ALA A 216 5.67 17.84 -0.93
C ALA A 216 5.23 19.28 -0.81
N ARG A 217 4.50 19.83 -1.80
CA ARG A 217 4.01 21.23 -1.78
C ARG A 217 2.85 21.42 -0.81
N PHE A 218 2.09 20.36 -0.50
CA PHE A 218 0.95 20.42 0.40
C PHE A 218 1.38 20.40 1.88
N SER A 219 2.60 20.04 2.17
CA SER A 219 3.20 19.99 3.50
C SER A 219 3.86 21.33 3.83
#